data_20336c96ecb654f5504d00e95cbae689
#
_entry.id   20336c96ecb654f5504d00e95cbae689
#
_cell.length_a   1.000
_cell.length_b   1.000
_cell.length_c   1.000
_cell.angle_alpha   90.00
_cell.angle_beta   90.00
_cell.angle_gamma   90.00
#
_symmetry.space_group_name_H-M   'P 1'
#
loop_
_entity.id
_entity.type
_entity.pdbx_description
1 polymer ?
#
loop_
_entity_poly.entity_id
_entity_poly.type
_entity_poly.pdbx_seq_one_letter_code
_entity_poly.pdbx_strand_id
1 'polypeptide(L)'
;MKFGYCTSFDNYPLLDQLGYDYIELAGREVVGLEKSKLNEMEKTLKTGRVKCCGFNSAVPGEIAIVGENYSEETAREYAKKLCAVGGQLGISGIGIGSPASRRLPYGYNVPLADSQAEEFLSIFGEESAPYGIKIFWEHLNPTEGNYGLTWNHGVELVKKVNMENVMMVCDLYHMEVNREFLLDLDQEPSLIGHVHMAQLEGTERRGILPNYRARYEEFIEKLKSLGYDGIISIEAFSGSVDEEAAGSIRLLRELCGMQKA
;
A
#
# COMPACT_ATOMS: atom_id res chain seq x y z
N MET A 1 15.10 6.98 -4.44
CA MET A 1 13.97 6.51 -3.61
C MET A 1 13.55 7.58 -2.62
N LYS A 2 12.28 7.64 -2.27
CA LYS A 2 11.66 8.54 -1.28
C LYS A 2 11.01 7.70 -0.18
N PHE A 3 10.82 8.28 1.01
CA PHE A 3 10.36 7.51 2.17
C PHE A 3 9.04 8.03 2.72
N GLY A 4 8.11 7.08 2.92
CA GLY A 4 6.80 7.29 3.52
C GLY A 4 6.61 6.50 4.81
N TYR A 5 5.54 6.82 5.53
CA TYR A 5 5.09 6.08 6.71
C TYR A 5 3.57 6.01 6.74
N CYS A 6 3.04 4.80 6.93
CA CYS A 6 1.61 4.53 7.04
C CYS A 6 1.14 4.85 8.47
N THR A 7 0.34 5.90 8.63
CA THR A 7 -0.16 6.30 9.95
C THR A 7 -1.34 7.27 9.83
N SER A 8 -1.95 7.64 10.96
CA SER A 8 -2.97 8.68 11.01
C SER A 8 -2.38 10.08 10.74
N PHE A 9 -3.23 10.98 10.24
CA PHE A 9 -2.83 12.36 9.96
C PHE A 9 -2.37 13.13 11.21
N ASP A 10 -2.76 12.69 12.39
CA ASP A 10 -2.34 13.30 13.66
C ASP A 10 -0.82 13.21 13.89
N ASN A 11 -0.16 12.22 13.26
CA ASN A 11 1.29 12.04 13.29
C ASN A 11 2.04 12.85 12.21
N TYR A 12 1.34 13.68 11.42
CA TYR A 12 1.98 14.53 10.41
C TYR A 12 3.14 15.38 10.96
N PRO A 13 3.00 16.08 12.11
CA PRO A 13 4.09 16.88 12.67
C PRO A 13 5.33 16.04 13.03
N LEU A 14 5.12 14.82 13.53
CA LEU A 14 6.20 13.89 13.84
C LEU A 14 6.96 13.49 12.57
N LEU A 15 6.25 13.11 11.50
CA LEU A 15 6.88 12.73 10.24
C LEU A 15 7.66 13.89 9.63
N ASP A 16 7.14 15.12 9.74
CA ASP A 16 7.84 16.31 9.29
C ASP A 16 9.12 16.55 10.09
N GLN A 17 9.08 16.44 11.41
CA GLN A 17 10.24 16.55 12.29
C GLN A 17 11.31 15.47 11.99
N LEU A 18 10.90 14.23 11.74
CA LEU A 18 11.78 13.10 11.43
C LEU A 18 12.36 13.16 10.01
N GLY A 19 11.78 14.00 9.14
CA GLY A 19 12.25 14.20 7.78
C GLY A 19 11.75 13.17 6.78
N TYR A 20 10.60 12.53 7.00
CA TYR A 20 9.93 11.75 5.96
C TYR A 20 9.55 12.62 4.77
N ASP A 21 9.52 12.05 3.58
CA ASP A 21 9.03 12.73 2.38
C ASP A 21 7.49 12.67 2.29
N TYR A 22 6.90 11.58 2.79
CA TYR A 22 5.49 11.27 2.62
C TYR A 22 4.84 10.69 3.88
N ILE A 23 3.53 10.97 4.00
CA ILE A 23 2.59 10.23 4.83
C ILE A 23 1.70 9.38 3.93
N GLU A 24 1.33 8.19 4.36
CA GLU A 24 0.35 7.33 3.73
C GLU A 24 -0.78 7.08 4.72
N LEU A 25 -2.04 7.30 4.29
CA LEU A 25 -3.21 7.34 5.16
C LEU A 25 -4.11 6.13 4.94
N ALA A 26 -4.82 5.69 5.98
CA ALA A 26 -5.84 4.67 5.84
C ALA A 26 -7.05 5.22 5.05
N GLY A 27 -7.19 4.80 3.79
CA GLY A 27 -8.22 5.32 2.88
C GLY A 27 -9.63 5.16 3.40
N ARG A 28 -9.93 3.99 4.00
CA ARG A 28 -11.23 3.71 4.63
C ARG A 28 -11.63 4.69 5.75
N GLU A 29 -10.63 5.29 6.42
CA GLU A 29 -10.88 6.27 7.49
C GLU A 29 -11.05 7.68 6.89
N VAL A 30 -10.21 8.02 5.91
CA VAL A 30 -10.20 9.35 5.31
C VAL A 30 -11.47 9.62 4.51
N VAL A 31 -12.01 8.62 3.80
CA VAL A 31 -13.22 8.76 2.97
C VAL A 31 -14.48 9.11 3.79
N GLY A 32 -14.48 8.79 5.08
CA GLY A 32 -15.58 9.08 6.01
C GLY A 32 -15.46 10.41 6.76
N LEU A 33 -14.37 11.16 6.55
CA LEU A 33 -14.16 12.41 7.28
C LEU A 33 -15.07 13.54 6.84
N GLU A 34 -15.40 14.39 7.79
CA GLU A 34 -16.13 15.64 7.52
C GLU A 34 -15.33 16.57 6.59
N LYS A 35 -16.05 17.27 5.71
CA LYS A 35 -15.47 18.20 4.72
C LYS A 35 -14.52 19.24 5.34
N SER A 36 -14.83 19.72 6.53
CA SER A 36 -13.99 20.68 7.26
C SER A 36 -12.60 20.09 7.57
N LYS A 37 -12.56 18.82 8.01
CA LYS A 37 -11.31 18.11 8.31
C LYS A 37 -10.51 17.83 7.04
N LEU A 38 -11.17 17.40 5.97
CA LEU A 38 -10.51 17.20 4.67
C LEU A 38 -9.88 18.49 4.13
N ASN A 39 -10.58 19.64 4.27
CA ASN A 39 -10.04 20.94 3.85
C ASN A 39 -8.82 21.36 4.69
N GLU A 40 -8.81 21.07 5.99
CA GLU A 40 -7.67 21.31 6.87
C GLU A 40 -6.46 20.47 6.45
N MET A 41 -6.67 19.17 6.20
CA MET A 41 -5.65 18.25 5.73
C MET A 41 -5.08 18.70 4.37
N GLU A 42 -5.95 19.03 3.42
CA GLU A 42 -5.58 19.54 2.10
C GLU A 42 -4.68 20.78 2.22
N LYS A 43 -5.06 21.76 3.05
CA LYS A 43 -4.27 22.97 3.28
C LYS A 43 -2.88 22.63 3.84
N THR A 44 -2.81 21.76 4.84
CA THR A 44 -1.55 21.33 5.46
C THR A 44 -0.66 20.61 4.45
N LEU A 45 -1.21 19.66 3.69
CA LEU A 45 -0.47 18.89 2.67
C LEU A 45 0.01 19.76 1.51
N LYS A 46 -0.76 20.79 1.10
CA LYS A 46 -0.34 21.71 0.03
C LYS A 46 0.86 22.56 0.42
N THR A 47 0.87 23.07 1.65
CA THR A 47 1.89 24.02 2.12
C THR A 47 3.06 23.37 2.82
N GLY A 48 2.88 22.22 3.43
CA GLY A 48 3.88 21.50 4.18
C GLY A 48 4.89 20.76 3.31
N ARG A 49 5.98 20.33 3.92
CA ARG A 49 7.05 19.57 3.26
C ARG A 49 6.65 18.13 3.00
N VAL A 50 6.08 17.46 4.00
CA VAL A 50 5.57 16.09 3.87
C VAL A 50 4.31 16.10 3.00
N LYS A 51 4.25 15.25 1.98
CA LYS A 51 3.07 15.10 1.11
C LYS A 51 2.34 13.81 1.42
N CYS A 52 1.07 13.69 1.05
CA CYS A 52 0.39 12.41 1.09
C CYS A 52 0.73 11.65 -0.20
N CYS A 53 1.40 10.50 -0.10
CA CYS A 53 1.70 9.70 -1.28
C CYS A 53 0.51 8.86 -1.72
N GLY A 54 -0.32 8.42 -0.77
CA GLY A 54 -1.39 7.50 -1.11
C GLY A 54 -2.24 7.09 0.08
N PHE A 55 -3.12 6.15 -0.23
CA PHE A 55 -3.94 5.47 0.75
C PHE A 55 -3.55 3.99 0.82
N ASN A 56 -3.29 3.49 2.04
CA ASN A 56 -3.30 2.07 2.36
C ASN A 56 -4.64 1.70 3.02
N SER A 57 -4.83 0.42 3.38
CA SER A 57 -6.07 -0.02 4.05
C SER A 57 -7.32 0.61 3.43
N ALA A 58 -7.37 0.61 2.09
CA ALA A 58 -8.24 1.50 1.34
C ALA A 58 -9.72 1.09 1.37
N VAL A 59 -10.03 -0.22 1.42
CA VAL A 59 -11.39 -0.75 1.33
C VAL A 59 -11.85 -1.28 2.68
N PRO A 60 -12.97 -0.80 3.24
CA PRO A 60 -13.51 -1.30 4.50
C PRO A 60 -14.17 -2.66 4.31
N GLY A 61 -14.21 -3.48 5.38
CA GLY A 61 -14.64 -4.88 5.32
C GLY A 61 -16.07 -5.14 4.86
N GLU A 62 -16.94 -4.16 4.95
CA GLU A 62 -18.32 -4.21 4.45
C GLU A 62 -18.45 -4.10 2.92
N ILE A 63 -17.38 -3.68 2.24
CA ILE A 63 -17.32 -3.65 0.78
C ILE A 63 -16.50 -4.84 0.30
N ALA A 64 -17.17 -5.81 -0.31
CA ALA A 64 -16.51 -7.01 -0.80
C ALA A 64 -15.74 -6.72 -2.11
N ILE A 65 -14.48 -7.14 -2.16
CA ILE A 65 -13.67 -7.17 -3.38
C ILE A 65 -13.94 -8.46 -4.15
N VAL A 66 -14.15 -9.56 -3.43
CA VAL A 66 -14.47 -10.89 -3.98
C VAL A 66 -15.48 -11.59 -3.08
N GLY A 67 -16.11 -12.64 -3.57
CA GLY A 67 -17.01 -13.49 -2.79
C GLY A 67 -18.48 -13.24 -3.07
N GLU A 68 -19.35 -13.88 -2.27
CA GLU A 68 -20.81 -13.88 -2.49
C GLU A 68 -21.44 -12.48 -2.39
N ASN A 69 -20.84 -11.60 -1.62
CA ASN A 69 -21.35 -10.23 -1.40
C ASN A 69 -20.72 -9.19 -2.35
N TYR A 70 -19.93 -9.61 -3.33
CA TYR A 70 -19.38 -8.71 -4.32
C TYR A 70 -20.49 -8.02 -5.14
N SER A 71 -20.38 -6.72 -5.33
CA SER A 71 -21.30 -5.91 -6.13
C SER A 71 -20.51 -4.85 -6.89
N GLU A 72 -20.61 -4.89 -8.22
CA GLU A 72 -20.02 -3.88 -9.12
C GLU A 72 -20.49 -2.46 -8.74
N GLU A 73 -21.82 -2.28 -8.52
CA GLU A 73 -22.40 -0.98 -8.16
C GLU A 73 -21.79 -0.42 -6.88
N THR A 74 -21.69 -1.26 -5.82
CA THR A 74 -21.10 -0.87 -4.55
C THR A 74 -19.61 -0.53 -4.69
N ALA A 75 -18.87 -1.33 -5.46
CA ALA A 75 -17.45 -1.09 -5.74
C ALA A 75 -17.25 0.25 -6.46
N ARG A 76 -18.07 0.53 -7.49
CA ARG A 76 -18.00 1.77 -8.28
C ARG A 76 -18.37 3.01 -7.46
N GLU A 77 -19.45 2.94 -6.68
CA GLU A 77 -19.82 4.06 -5.80
C GLU A 77 -18.73 4.38 -4.77
N TYR A 78 -18.12 3.35 -4.21
CA TYR A 78 -17.04 3.54 -3.25
C TYR A 78 -15.77 4.08 -3.93
N ALA A 79 -15.38 3.53 -5.07
CA ALA A 79 -14.23 3.99 -5.84
C ALA A 79 -14.34 5.48 -6.19
N LYS A 80 -15.52 5.94 -6.67
CA LYS A 80 -15.79 7.37 -6.93
C LYS A 80 -15.52 8.24 -5.72
N LYS A 81 -16.03 7.86 -4.55
CA LYS A 81 -15.86 8.63 -3.32
C LYS A 81 -14.39 8.67 -2.90
N LEU A 82 -13.72 7.51 -2.87
CA LEU A 82 -12.35 7.41 -2.43
C LEU A 82 -11.39 8.15 -3.36
N CYS A 83 -11.55 8.00 -4.68
CA CYS A 83 -10.73 8.69 -5.67
C CYS A 83 -10.94 10.21 -5.66
N ALA A 84 -12.18 10.69 -5.44
CA ALA A 84 -12.45 12.12 -5.29
C ALA A 84 -11.73 12.73 -4.06
N VAL A 85 -11.78 12.03 -2.92
CA VAL A 85 -11.05 12.43 -1.70
C VAL A 85 -9.55 12.37 -1.94
N GLY A 86 -9.06 11.31 -2.59
CA GLY A 86 -7.66 11.18 -2.98
C GLY A 86 -7.18 12.32 -3.88
N GLY A 87 -7.96 12.69 -4.88
CA GLY A 87 -7.69 13.83 -5.75
C GLY A 87 -7.66 15.16 -5.00
N GLN A 88 -8.56 15.38 -4.04
CA GLN A 88 -8.56 16.56 -3.17
C GLN A 88 -7.26 16.64 -2.34
N LEU A 89 -6.80 15.52 -1.78
CA LEU A 89 -5.58 15.47 -0.97
C LEU A 89 -4.29 15.39 -1.81
N GLY A 90 -4.41 15.25 -3.14
CA GLY A 90 -3.27 15.23 -4.08
C GLY A 90 -2.43 13.96 -3.99
N ILE A 91 -3.05 12.82 -3.69
CA ILE A 91 -2.33 11.54 -3.64
C ILE A 91 -1.97 11.02 -5.03
N SER A 92 -0.96 10.17 -5.10
CA SER A 92 -0.51 9.53 -6.34
C SER A 92 -0.92 8.06 -6.46
N GLY A 93 -1.39 7.42 -5.37
CA GLY A 93 -1.74 6.00 -5.41
C GLY A 93 -2.69 5.52 -4.32
N ILE A 94 -3.33 4.38 -4.56
CA ILE A 94 -4.22 3.69 -3.62
C ILE A 94 -3.81 2.22 -3.58
N GLY A 95 -3.35 1.76 -2.41
CA GLY A 95 -3.02 0.36 -2.13
C GLY A 95 -4.27 -0.44 -1.75
N ILE A 96 -4.54 -1.51 -2.47
CA ILE A 96 -5.67 -2.43 -2.26
C ILE A 96 -5.15 -3.72 -1.60
N GLY A 97 -4.89 -3.66 -0.29
CA GLY A 97 -4.62 -4.81 0.56
C GLY A 97 -5.92 -5.38 1.14
N SER A 98 -6.50 -4.70 2.10
CA SER A 98 -7.87 -4.86 2.61
C SER A 98 -8.31 -6.32 2.87
N PRO A 99 -7.69 -7.03 3.83
CA PRO A 99 -7.92 -8.48 4.04
C PRO A 99 -9.37 -8.85 4.33
N ALA A 100 -10.10 -8.01 5.07
CA ALA A 100 -11.50 -8.28 5.41
C ALA A 100 -12.43 -8.26 4.20
N SER A 101 -12.12 -7.45 3.19
CA SER A 101 -12.90 -7.25 1.97
C SER A 101 -12.74 -8.38 0.94
N ARG A 102 -11.74 -9.25 1.12
CA ARG A 102 -11.44 -10.34 0.16
C ARG A 102 -11.29 -11.71 0.81
N ARG A 103 -11.98 -11.93 1.92
CA ARG A 103 -12.04 -13.23 2.58
C ARG A 103 -13.11 -14.11 1.94
N LEU A 104 -12.68 -15.25 1.39
CA LEU A 104 -13.56 -16.21 0.75
C LEU A 104 -14.08 -17.28 1.73
N PRO A 105 -15.34 -17.72 1.62
CA PRO A 105 -15.81 -18.91 2.31
C PRO A 105 -15.10 -20.17 1.79
N TYR A 106 -15.08 -21.21 2.64
CA TYR A 106 -14.47 -22.49 2.25
C TYR A 106 -15.13 -23.07 0.99
N GLY A 107 -14.32 -23.49 0.04
CA GLY A 107 -14.78 -24.10 -1.22
C GLY A 107 -15.32 -23.09 -2.24
N TYR A 108 -15.13 -21.81 -2.05
CA TYR A 108 -15.50 -20.80 -3.05
C TYR A 108 -14.77 -21.01 -4.38
N ASN A 109 -15.43 -20.67 -5.48
CA ASN A 109 -14.87 -20.79 -6.81
C ASN A 109 -13.77 -19.72 -7.04
N VAL A 110 -12.50 -20.11 -7.00
CA VAL A 110 -11.36 -19.20 -7.17
C VAL A 110 -11.37 -18.47 -8.52
N PRO A 111 -11.60 -19.14 -9.68
CA PRO A 111 -11.76 -18.44 -10.96
C PRO A 111 -12.85 -17.34 -10.96
N LEU A 112 -13.94 -17.54 -10.23
CA LEU A 112 -14.95 -16.49 -10.08
C LEU A 112 -14.44 -15.34 -9.21
N ALA A 113 -13.71 -15.64 -8.12
CA ALA A 113 -13.08 -14.62 -7.32
C ALA A 113 -12.05 -13.81 -8.12
N ASP A 114 -11.28 -14.45 -8.99
CA ASP A 114 -10.34 -13.77 -9.89
C ASP A 114 -11.06 -12.80 -10.81
N SER A 115 -12.15 -13.23 -11.44
CA SER A 115 -12.96 -12.35 -12.31
C SER A 115 -13.55 -11.14 -11.54
N GLN A 116 -13.98 -11.35 -10.31
CA GLN A 116 -14.46 -10.27 -9.44
C GLN A 116 -13.35 -9.30 -9.06
N ALA A 117 -12.14 -9.80 -8.73
CA ALA A 117 -10.99 -8.96 -8.43
C ALA A 117 -10.53 -8.15 -9.65
N GLU A 118 -10.51 -8.77 -10.83
CA GLU A 118 -10.20 -8.11 -12.11
C GLU A 118 -11.20 -6.98 -12.40
N GLU A 119 -12.50 -7.22 -12.22
CA GLU A 119 -13.53 -6.20 -12.39
C GLU A 119 -13.41 -5.07 -11.35
N PHE A 120 -13.19 -5.42 -10.07
CA PHE A 120 -12.97 -4.46 -9.00
C PHE A 120 -11.78 -3.53 -9.30
N LEU A 121 -10.64 -4.10 -9.70
CA LEU A 121 -9.45 -3.34 -10.07
C LEU A 121 -9.67 -2.46 -11.30
N SER A 122 -10.42 -2.96 -12.30
CA SER A 122 -10.78 -2.18 -13.49
C SER A 122 -11.64 -0.97 -13.12
N ILE A 123 -12.65 -1.14 -12.25
CA ILE A 123 -13.49 -0.05 -11.74
C ILE A 123 -12.62 1.01 -11.04
N PHE A 124 -11.73 0.59 -10.15
CA PHE A 124 -10.84 1.52 -9.46
C PHE A 124 -9.87 2.22 -10.41
N GLY A 125 -9.36 1.50 -11.42
CA GLY A 125 -8.52 2.07 -12.47
C GLY A 125 -9.26 3.15 -13.27
N GLU A 126 -10.52 2.91 -13.67
CA GLU A 126 -11.37 3.86 -14.37
C GLU A 126 -11.65 5.12 -13.53
N GLU A 127 -12.09 4.92 -12.29
CA GLU A 127 -12.52 6.04 -11.41
C GLU A 127 -11.32 6.87 -10.90
N SER A 128 -10.12 6.30 -10.85
CA SER A 128 -8.89 6.97 -10.42
C SER A 128 -8.19 7.74 -11.55
N ALA A 129 -8.35 7.31 -12.79
CA ALA A 129 -7.67 7.90 -13.95
C ALA A 129 -7.88 9.42 -14.12
N PRO A 130 -9.10 10.00 -13.92
CA PRO A 130 -9.30 11.44 -14.01
C PRO A 130 -8.47 12.27 -13.02
N TYR A 131 -8.02 11.65 -11.92
CA TYR A 131 -7.21 12.28 -10.87
C TYR A 131 -5.71 12.02 -11.03
N GLY A 132 -5.31 11.20 -12.02
CA GLY A 132 -3.93 10.76 -12.18
C GLY A 132 -3.45 9.82 -11.06
N ILE A 133 -4.38 9.17 -10.34
CA ILE A 133 -4.10 8.25 -9.24
C ILE A 133 -3.88 6.85 -9.81
N LYS A 134 -2.83 6.17 -9.33
CA LYS A 134 -2.56 4.77 -9.63
C LYS A 134 -3.22 3.86 -8.60
N ILE A 135 -3.62 2.67 -9.02
CA ILE A 135 -4.14 1.63 -8.15
C ILE A 135 -3.07 0.55 -8.01
N PHE A 136 -2.82 0.14 -6.77
CA PHE A 136 -1.82 -0.86 -6.46
C PHE A 136 -2.47 -2.06 -5.78
N TRP A 137 -2.51 -3.20 -6.47
CA TRP A 137 -2.91 -4.45 -5.82
C TRP A 137 -1.81 -4.93 -4.89
N GLU A 138 -2.16 -5.25 -3.66
CA GLU A 138 -1.24 -5.79 -2.67
C GLU A 138 -1.57 -7.25 -2.40
N HIS A 139 -0.58 -8.14 -2.56
CA HIS A 139 -0.73 -9.52 -2.11
C HIS A 139 -0.71 -9.57 -0.57
N LEU A 140 -1.38 -10.55 0.00
CA LEU A 140 -1.46 -10.72 1.44
C LEU A 140 -0.65 -11.95 1.89
N ASN A 141 -0.86 -12.35 3.13
CA ASN A 141 -0.32 -13.58 3.69
C ASN A 141 -1.43 -14.40 4.37
N PRO A 142 -1.20 -15.71 4.65
CA PRO A 142 -2.22 -16.61 5.19
C PRO A 142 -2.71 -16.25 6.60
N THR A 143 -1.99 -15.41 7.34
CA THR A 143 -2.43 -14.98 8.68
C THR A 143 -3.47 -13.87 8.61
N GLU A 144 -3.48 -13.11 7.52
CA GLU A 144 -4.39 -11.97 7.33
C GLU A 144 -5.56 -12.31 6.40
N GLY A 145 -5.34 -13.14 5.37
CA GLY A 145 -6.35 -13.45 4.37
C GLY A 145 -6.28 -14.88 3.86
N ASN A 146 -7.12 -15.19 2.87
CA ASN A 146 -7.13 -16.49 2.18
C ASN A 146 -7.31 -16.37 0.66
N TYR A 147 -7.16 -15.15 0.11
CA TYR A 147 -7.23 -14.89 -1.33
C TYR A 147 -6.21 -13.80 -1.73
N GLY A 148 -5.58 -13.97 -2.90
CA GLY A 148 -4.58 -13.04 -3.39
C GLY A 148 -3.31 -13.02 -2.54
N LEU A 149 -2.79 -14.19 -2.18
CA LEU A 149 -1.73 -14.34 -1.18
C LEU A 149 -0.31 -14.24 -1.74
N THR A 150 -0.11 -14.35 -3.07
CA THR A 150 1.23 -14.37 -3.63
C THR A 150 1.44 -13.23 -4.62
N TRP A 151 2.69 -12.78 -4.71
CA TRP A 151 3.13 -11.82 -5.73
C TRP A 151 2.71 -12.26 -7.14
N ASN A 152 3.02 -13.51 -7.51
CA ASN A 152 2.73 -14.02 -8.84
C ASN A 152 1.23 -14.03 -9.17
N HIS A 153 0.36 -14.40 -8.22
CA HIS A 153 -1.08 -14.32 -8.43
C HIS A 153 -1.56 -12.87 -8.64
N GLY A 154 -1.02 -11.92 -7.85
CA GLY A 154 -1.32 -10.50 -8.04
C GLY A 154 -0.88 -9.99 -9.43
N VAL A 155 0.31 -10.39 -9.88
CA VAL A 155 0.81 -10.06 -11.22
C VAL A 155 -0.13 -10.60 -12.32
N GLU A 156 -0.62 -11.82 -12.19
CA GLU A 156 -1.57 -12.39 -13.14
C GLU A 156 -2.88 -11.59 -13.22
N LEU A 157 -3.44 -11.18 -12.07
CA LEU A 157 -4.64 -10.34 -12.01
C LEU A 157 -4.40 -8.97 -12.68
N VAL A 158 -3.34 -8.28 -12.31
CA VAL A 158 -3.02 -6.95 -12.86
C VAL A 158 -2.77 -7.01 -14.36
N LYS A 159 -2.11 -8.06 -14.85
CA LYS A 159 -1.91 -8.27 -16.30
C LYS A 159 -3.21 -8.49 -17.06
N LYS A 160 -4.17 -9.18 -16.48
CA LYS A 160 -5.50 -9.38 -17.09
C LYS A 160 -6.33 -8.10 -17.11
N VAL A 161 -6.24 -7.29 -16.05
CA VAL A 161 -6.85 -5.94 -16.01
C VAL A 161 -6.30 -5.05 -17.12
N ASN A 162 -5.00 -5.15 -17.41
CA ASN A 162 -4.32 -4.49 -18.53
C ASN A 162 -4.58 -2.97 -18.63
N MET A 163 -4.49 -2.28 -17.50
CA MET A 163 -4.59 -0.81 -17.40
C MET A 163 -3.24 -0.24 -16.92
N GLU A 164 -2.76 0.82 -17.57
CA GLU A 164 -1.45 1.45 -17.24
C GLU A 164 -1.37 2.01 -15.81
N ASN A 165 -2.50 2.37 -15.24
CA ASN A 165 -2.61 2.90 -13.88
C ASN A 165 -2.93 1.84 -12.82
N VAL A 166 -2.97 0.55 -13.18
CA VAL A 166 -3.15 -0.56 -12.24
C VAL A 166 -1.85 -1.36 -12.15
N MET A 167 -1.26 -1.39 -10.98
CA MET A 167 0.07 -1.96 -10.70
C MET A 167 0.04 -2.76 -9.39
N MET A 168 1.21 -3.06 -8.82
CA MET A 168 1.36 -3.84 -7.58
C MET A 168 1.97 -3.00 -6.44
N VAL A 169 1.57 -3.32 -5.20
CA VAL A 169 2.41 -3.07 -4.03
C VAL A 169 3.35 -4.27 -3.86
N CYS A 170 4.65 -4.02 -3.82
CA CYS A 170 5.62 -4.99 -3.37
C CYS A 170 5.83 -4.83 -1.87
N ASP A 171 5.24 -5.72 -1.07
CA ASP A 171 5.35 -5.68 0.39
C ASP A 171 6.29 -6.77 0.90
N LEU A 172 7.44 -6.34 1.43
CA LEU A 172 8.45 -7.25 1.98
C LEU A 172 7.91 -8.09 3.15
N TYR A 173 7.05 -7.52 4.00
CA TYR A 173 6.46 -8.24 5.13
C TYR A 173 5.61 -9.44 4.65
N HIS A 174 4.74 -9.22 3.66
CA HIS A 174 3.94 -10.30 3.09
C HIS A 174 4.81 -11.34 2.39
N MET A 175 5.80 -10.91 1.61
CA MET A 175 6.75 -11.83 0.97
C MET A 175 7.48 -12.72 2.00
N GLU A 176 7.92 -12.15 3.12
CA GLU A 176 8.62 -12.90 4.17
C GLU A 176 7.70 -13.91 4.88
N VAL A 177 6.49 -13.52 5.25
CA VAL A 177 5.50 -14.42 5.87
C VAL A 177 5.14 -15.57 4.92
N ASN A 178 5.00 -15.29 3.62
CA ASN A 178 4.74 -16.28 2.58
C ASN A 178 5.96 -17.13 2.21
N ARG A 179 7.17 -16.71 2.61
CA ARG A 179 8.44 -17.30 2.18
C ARG A 179 8.64 -17.23 0.67
N GLU A 180 8.22 -16.12 0.07
CA GLU A 180 8.42 -15.86 -1.35
C GLU A 180 9.89 -15.44 -1.62
N PHE A 181 10.35 -15.67 -2.84
CA PHE A 181 11.70 -15.33 -3.23
C PHE A 181 11.74 -13.94 -3.89
N LEU A 182 12.79 -13.16 -3.61
CA LEU A 182 12.99 -11.88 -4.31
C LEU A 182 13.20 -12.05 -5.83
N LEU A 183 13.53 -13.25 -6.28
CA LEU A 183 13.61 -13.58 -7.72
C LEU A 183 12.25 -13.53 -8.42
N ASP A 184 11.15 -13.70 -7.70
CA ASP A 184 9.80 -13.60 -8.28
C ASP A 184 9.52 -12.18 -8.84
N LEU A 185 10.19 -11.16 -8.30
CA LEU A 185 10.10 -9.78 -8.76
C LEU A 185 10.72 -9.57 -10.16
N ASP A 186 11.59 -10.47 -10.63
CA ASP A 186 12.23 -10.37 -11.95
C ASP A 186 11.26 -10.59 -13.11
N GLN A 187 10.14 -11.24 -12.86
CA GLN A 187 9.19 -11.59 -13.90
C GLN A 187 8.50 -10.37 -14.52
N GLU A 188 8.12 -9.40 -13.66
CA GLU A 188 7.38 -8.21 -14.12
C GLU A 188 7.80 -6.97 -13.27
N PRO A 189 9.07 -6.52 -13.36
CA PRO A 189 9.57 -5.42 -12.53
C PRO A 189 8.86 -4.09 -12.81
N SER A 190 8.32 -3.90 -14.00
CA SER A 190 7.55 -2.71 -14.38
C SER A 190 6.22 -2.57 -13.63
N LEU A 191 5.72 -3.65 -13.04
CA LEU A 191 4.50 -3.62 -12.24
C LEU A 191 4.73 -3.19 -10.79
N ILE A 192 5.96 -3.05 -10.32
CA ILE A 192 6.24 -2.52 -8.97
C ILE A 192 5.89 -1.03 -8.96
N GLY A 193 4.69 -0.69 -8.50
CA GLY A 193 4.20 0.69 -8.43
C GLY A 193 4.47 1.37 -7.11
N HIS A 194 4.48 0.60 -6.03
CA HIS A 194 4.71 1.04 -4.66
C HIS A 194 5.38 -0.05 -3.83
N VAL A 195 6.06 0.33 -2.76
CA VAL A 195 6.75 -0.61 -1.88
C VAL A 195 6.34 -0.38 -0.43
N HIS A 196 5.94 -1.45 0.25
CA HIS A 196 5.79 -1.47 1.70
C HIS A 196 6.91 -2.28 2.35
N MET A 197 7.35 -1.83 3.52
CA MET A 197 8.28 -2.55 4.38
C MET A 197 7.79 -2.55 5.82
N ALA A 198 7.84 -3.69 6.45
CA ALA A 198 7.66 -3.87 7.88
C ALA A 198 8.45 -5.11 8.34
N GLN A 199 8.56 -5.30 9.65
CA GLN A 199 9.23 -6.44 10.24
C GLN A 199 8.24 -7.33 10.99
N LEU A 200 8.22 -8.61 10.68
CA LEU A 200 7.57 -9.59 11.52
C LEU A 200 8.45 -9.87 12.74
N GLU A 201 7.98 -9.53 13.94
CA GLU A 201 8.63 -9.86 15.19
C GLU A 201 7.65 -10.61 16.10
N GLY A 202 7.81 -11.93 16.19
CA GLY A 202 6.82 -12.79 16.83
C GLY A 202 5.50 -12.81 16.03
N THR A 203 4.47 -12.14 16.56
CA THR A 203 3.16 -11.95 15.89
C THR A 203 2.90 -10.49 15.53
N GLU A 204 3.87 -9.61 15.76
CA GLU A 204 3.74 -8.18 15.57
C GLU A 204 4.29 -7.74 14.21
N ARG A 205 3.60 -6.77 13.56
CA ARG A 205 4.07 -6.07 12.38
C ARG A 205 4.69 -4.74 12.81
N ARG A 206 6.02 -4.78 13.02
CA ARG A 206 6.84 -3.66 13.51
C ARG A 206 7.41 -2.84 12.35
N GLY A 207 7.93 -1.66 12.67
CA GLY A 207 8.87 -0.96 11.79
C GLY A 207 10.15 -1.78 11.54
N ILE A 208 10.95 -1.39 10.57
CA ILE A 208 12.18 -2.11 10.27
C ILE A 208 13.22 -1.97 11.39
N LEU A 209 13.84 -3.07 11.79
CA LEU A 209 14.72 -3.17 12.94
C LEU A 209 16.17 -3.46 12.51
N PRO A 210 17.20 -2.87 13.17
CA PRO A 210 18.60 -3.02 12.78
C PRO A 210 19.14 -4.47 12.79
N ASN A 211 18.58 -5.34 13.61
CA ASN A 211 18.99 -6.76 13.68
C ASN A 211 18.60 -7.57 12.43
N TYR A 212 17.72 -7.07 11.59
CA TYR A 212 17.35 -7.68 10.30
C TYR A 212 17.98 -6.96 9.10
N ARG A 213 18.96 -6.09 9.33
CA ARG A 213 19.57 -5.20 8.33
C ARG A 213 19.98 -5.93 7.04
N ALA A 214 20.62 -7.08 7.14
CA ALA A 214 21.09 -7.82 5.96
C ALA A 214 19.95 -8.18 4.99
N ARG A 215 18.78 -8.51 5.54
CA ARG A 215 17.59 -8.81 4.72
C ARG A 215 17.06 -7.57 3.99
N TYR A 216 17.06 -6.43 4.66
CA TYR A 216 16.65 -5.18 4.03
C TYR A 216 17.66 -4.71 2.98
N GLU A 217 18.98 -4.90 3.21
CA GLU A 217 20.01 -4.63 2.21
C GLU A 217 19.79 -5.44 0.95
N GLU A 218 19.56 -6.75 1.08
CA GLU A 218 19.23 -7.63 -0.04
C GLU A 218 17.99 -7.13 -0.82
N PHE A 219 16.92 -6.75 -0.11
CA PHE A 219 15.70 -6.26 -0.73
C PHE A 219 15.90 -4.91 -1.44
N ILE A 220 16.57 -3.95 -0.79
CA ILE A 220 16.85 -2.63 -1.39
C ILE A 220 17.77 -2.77 -2.61
N GLU A 221 18.78 -3.63 -2.56
CA GLU A 221 19.65 -3.92 -3.71
C GLU A 221 18.86 -4.56 -4.85
N LYS A 222 17.94 -5.47 -4.53
CA LYS A 222 17.03 -6.06 -5.52
C LYS A 222 16.18 -4.98 -6.19
N LEU A 223 15.51 -4.12 -5.45
CA LEU A 223 14.71 -3.02 -6.01
C LEU A 223 15.56 -2.11 -6.92
N LYS A 224 16.78 -1.75 -6.50
CA LYS A 224 17.71 -0.95 -7.31
C LYS A 224 18.09 -1.68 -8.60
N SER A 225 18.37 -2.98 -8.55
CA SER A 225 18.71 -3.80 -9.73
C SER A 225 17.57 -3.88 -10.74
N LEU A 226 16.32 -3.78 -10.28
CA LEU A 226 15.12 -3.74 -11.11
C LEU A 226 14.78 -2.32 -11.61
N GLY A 227 15.59 -1.32 -11.26
CA GLY A 227 15.39 0.08 -11.67
C GLY A 227 14.31 0.81 -10.85
N TYR A 228 13.86 0.28 -9.72
CA TYR A 228 12.89 0.96 -8.88
C TYR A 228 13.51 2.15 -8.15
N ASP A 229 12.95 3.34 -8.35
CA ASP A 229 13.35 4.59 -7.66
C ASP A 229 12.12 5.34 -7.09
N GLY A 230 11.08 4.61 -6.77
CA GLY A 230 9.82 5.14 -6.25
C GLY A 230 9.82 5.39 -4.74
N ILE A 231 8.65 5.21 -4.15
CA ILE A 231 8.39 5.44 -2.72
C ILE A 231 8.43 4.11 -1.98
N ILE A 232 9.11 4.11 -0.84
CA ILE A 232 9.07 3.03 0.14
C ILE A 232 8.36 3.56 1.38
N SER A 233 7.20 2.99 1.73
CA SER A 233 6.47 3.30 2.96
C SER A 233 6.67 2.22 4.02
N ILE A 234 6.91 2.64 5.26
CA ILE A 234 6.88 1.74 6.41
C ILE A 234 5.43 1.53 6.82
N GLU A 235 4.98 0.28 6.84
CA GLU A 235 3.62 -0.09 7.21
C GLU A 235 3.61 -0.94 8.49
N ALA A 236 3.89 -0.27 9.62
CA ALA A 236 3.89 -0.87 10.94
C ALA A 236 2.55 -0.67 11.65
N PHE A 237 2.03 -1.71 12.28
CA PHE A 237 0.77 -1.68 13.03
C PHE A 237 0.95 -1.97 14.52
N SER A 238 2.18 -2.26 14.96
CA SER A 238 2.52 -2.54 16.35
C SER A 238 3.61 -1.59 16.84
N GLY A 239 3.67 -1.38 18.14
CA GLY A 239 4.65 -0.51 18.75
C GLY A 239 4.22 0.96 18.81
N SER A 240 5.12 1.81 19.33
CA SER A 240 4.93 3.27 19.35
C SER A 240 5.31 3.88 18.01
N VAL A 241 4.43 4.67 17.41
CA VAL A 241 4.71 5.34 16.13
C VAL A 241 5.99 6.19 16.21
N ASP A 242 6.22 6.87 17.34
CA ASP A 242 7.40 7.72 17.54
C ASP A 242 8.70 6.93 17.45
N GLU A 243 8.78 5.77 18.12
CA GLU A 243 9.96 4.92 18.14
C GLU A 243 10.15 4.21 16.81
N GLU A 244 9.09 3.62 16.26
CA GLU A 244 9.10 2.88 15.01
C GLU A 244 9.45 3.79 13.82
N ALA A 245 8.86 4.96 13.73
CA ALA A 245 9.13 5.91 12.64
C ALA A 245 10.56 6.46 12.71
N ALA A 246 11.05 6.83 13.91
CA ALA A 246 12.42 7.35 14.08
C ALA A 246 13.48 6.29 13.79
N GLY A 247 13.26 5.05 14.20
CA GLY A 247 14.15 3.91 13.91
C GLY A 247 14.20 3.60 12.43
N SER A 248 13.02 3.48 11.81
CA SER A 248 12.87 3.07 10.41
C SER A 248 13.46 4.09 9.44
N ILE A 249 13.19 5.39 9.60
CA ILE A 249 13.73 6.40 8.66
C ILE A 249 15.26 6.47 8.70
N ARG A 250 15.86 6.29 9.88
CA ARG A 250 17.32 6.25 10.03
C ARG A 250 17.90 5.08 9.26
N LEU A 251 17.32 3.90 9.46
CA LEU A 251 17.79 2.68 8.81
C LEU A 251 17.59 2.75 7.28
N LEU A 252 16.44 3.21 6.79
CA LEU A 252 16.19 3.39 5.35
C LEU A 252 17.21 4.31 4.69
N ARG A 253 17.56 5.45 5.32
CA ARG A 253 18.56 6.37 4.79
C ARG A 253 19.94 5.71 4.69
N GLU A 254 20.33 4.94 5.70
CA GLU A 254 21.58 4.20 5.69
C GLU A 254 21.60 3.14 4.57
N LEU A 255 20.53 2.34 4.43
CA LEU A 255 20.38 1.30 3.40
C LEU A 255 20.43 1.88 1.98
N CYS A 256 19.89 3.07 1.78
CA CYS A 256 19.89 3.75 0.49
C CYS A 256 21.14 4.59 0.22
N GLY A 257 22.11 4.61 1.15
CA GLY A 257 23.37 5.38 1.00
C GLY A 257 23.17 6.89 1.12
N MET A 258 22.09 7.35 1.76
CA MET A 258 21.83 8.76 2.02
C MET A 258 22.53 9.18 3.32
N GLN A 259 23.41 10.19 3.25
CA GLN A 259 24.04 10.75 4.44
C GLN A 259 22.99 11.42 5.33
N LYS A 260 23.25 11.41 6.67
CA LYS A 260 22.44 12.18 7.62
C LYS A 260 22.41 13.65 7.17
N ALA A 261 21.19 14.13 6.93
CA ALA A 261 20.97 15.57 6.76
C ALA A 261 21.15 16.28 8.11
#